data_2d456255cce6615ecf5f9ca1d6418467
#
_entry.id   2d456255cce6615ecf5f9ca1d6418467
#
_cell.length_a   1.000
_cell.length_b   1.000
_cell.length_c   1.000
_cell.angle_alpha   90.00
_cell.angle_beta   90.00
_cell.angle_gamma   90.00
#
_symmetry.space_group_name_H-M   'P 1'
#
loop_
_entity.id
_entity.type
_entity.pdbx_description
1 polymer ?
#
loop_
_entity_poly.entity_id
_entity_poly.type
_entity_poly.pdbx_seq_one_letter_code
_entity_poly.pdbx_strand_id
1 'polypeptide(L)'
;MIEMKRRTVQALLTALTLGVLGMSFSTLHQEKWTMPSYFAKTTFIYVSFGYPTDWIGYEEYFAKEDRTYWFSLEAFVYDAAFWFDLSFFVVWGAWGVIDVAKSLQKRRASKNLSFINI
;
A
#
# COMPACT_ATOMS: atom_id res chain seq x y z
N MET A 1 -12.30 -14.50 -24.44
CA MET A 1 -13.02 -13.47 -23.67
C MET A 1 -13.24 -13.84 -22.21
N ILE A 2 -13.65 -15.07 -21.91
CA ILE A 2 -13.83 -15.53 -20.51
C ILE A 2 -12.51 -15.49 -19.74
N GLU A 3 -11.40 -15.84 -20.37
CA GLU A 3 -10.06 -15.80 -19.75
C GLU A 3 -9.62 -14.38 -19.40
N MET A 4 -9.91 -13.39 -20.25
CA MET A 4 -9.59 -11.99 -19.97
C MET A 4 -10.36 -11.46 -18.77
N LYS A 5 -11.65 -11.79 -18.64
CA LYS A 5 -12.46 -11.41 -17.48
C LYS A 5 -11.94 -12.04 -16.19
N ARG A 6 -11.59 -13.33 -16.26
CA ARG A 6 -11.06 -14.08 -15.12
C ARG A 6 -9.74 -13.47 -14.65
N ARG A 7 -8.84 -13.19 -15.59
CA ARG A 7 -7.54 -12.57 -15.30
C ARG A 7 -7.72 -11.17 -14.70
N THR A 8 -8.63 -10.38 -15.23
CA THR A 8 -8.93 -9.03 -14.72
C THR A 8 -9.48 -9.12 -13.30
N VAL A 9 -10.40 -10.04 -13.03
CA VAL A 9 -10.96 -10.25 -11.69
C VAL A 9 -9.88 -10.69 -10.72
N GLN A 10 -9.02 -11.63 -11.10
CA GLN A 10 -7.90 -12.07 -10.26
C GLN A 10 -6.92 -10.94 -9.97
N ALA A 11 -6.59 -10.15 -10.98
CA ALA A 11 -5.70 -8.99 -10.81
C ALA A 11 -6.32 -7.97 -9.87
N LEU A 12 -7.61 -7.70 -10.02
CA LEU A 12 -8.35 -6.77 -9.16
C LEU A 12 -8.36 -7.25 -7.72
N LEU A 13 -8.71 -8.52 -7.48
CA LEU A 13 -8.74 -9.10 -6.13
C LEU A 13 -7.35 -9.10 -5.49
N THR A 14 -6.31 -9.42 -6.25
CA THR A 14 -4.94 -9.39 -5.76
C THR A 14 -4.53 -7.97 -5.40
N ALA A 15 -4.84 -7.00 -6.24
CA ALA A 15 -4.53 -5.59 -5.99
C ALA A 15 -5.27 -5.07 -4.76
N LEU A 16 -6.54 -5.42 -4.58
CA LEU A 16 -7.32 -5.04 -3.40
C LEU A 16 -6.72 -5.66 -2.13
N THR A 17 -6.33 -6.93 -2.18
CA THR A 17 -5.70 -7.61 -1.04
C THR A 17 -4.38 -6.94 -0.67
N LEU A 18 -3.53 -6.65 -1.66
CA LEU A 18 -2.27 -5.95 -1.43
C LEU A 18 -2.49 -4.54 -0.89
N GLY A 19 -3.51 -3.85 -1.37
CA GLY A 19 -3.88 -2.52 -0.87
C GLY A 19 -4.27 -2.56 0.60
N VAL A 20 -5.10 -3.52 1.01
CA VAL A 20 -5.50 -3.72 2.41
C VAL A 20 -4.28 -4.06 3.28
N LEU A 21 -3.41 -4.94 2.80
CA LEU A 21 -2.16 -5.28 3.51
C LEU A 21 -1.26 -4.06 3.64
N GLY A 22 -1.13 -3.25 2.58
CA GLY A 22 -0.36 -2.02 2.61
C GLY A 22 -0.89 -1.04 3.65
N MET A 23 -2.21 -0.83 3.70
CA MET A 23 -2.83 0.02 4.72
C MET A 23 -2.57 -0.52 6.13
N SER A 24 -2.67 -1.83 6.31
CA SER A 24 -2.40 -2.47 7.61
C SER A 24 -0.94 -2.29 8.02
N PHE A 25 0.00 -2.48 7.11
CA PHE A 25 1.41 -2.25 7.37
C PHE A 25 1.74 -0.78 7.60
N SER A 26 0.99 0.13 6.98
CA SER A 26 1.21 1.56 7.18
C SER A 26 0.99 1.98 8.63
N THR A 27 0.13 1.27 9.37
CA THR A 27 -0.10 1.55 10.79
C THR A 27 1.12 1.24 11.67
N LEU A 28 2.09 0.47 11.17
CA LEU A 28 3.35 0.22 11.88
C LEU A 28 4.27 1.42 11.85
N HIS A 29 4.08 2.33 10.89
CA HIS A 29 4.83 3.57 10.84
C HIS A 29 4.28 4.52 11.90
N GLN A 30 5.11 4.80 12.90
CA GLN A 30 4.74 5.60 14.06
C GLN A 30 5.60 6.84 14.15
N GLU A 31 4.96 7.99 14.30
CA GLU A 31 5.62 9.24 14.61
C GLU A 31 5.25 9.66 16.02
N LYS A 32 6.26 9.99 16.82
CA LYS A 32 6.08 10.42 18.20
C LYS A 32 6.71 11.80 18.40
N TRP A 33 5.86 12.72 18.83
CA TRP A 33 6.29 14.08 19.12
C TRP A 33 6.05 14.37 20.60
N THR A 34 7.05 14.94 21.26
CA THR A 34 6.95 15.36 22.65
C THR A 34 7.09 16.88 22.67
N MET A 35 6.03 17.56 23.10
CA MET A 35 6.03 19.01 23.21
C MET A 35 5.76 19.43 24.65
N PRO A 36 6.55 20.38 25.21
CA PRO A 36 6.19 20.98 26.50
C PRO A 36 4.98 21.88 26.29
N SER A 37 3.95 21.68 27.09
CA SER A 37 2.79 22.55 27.08
C SER A 37 3.05 23.73 28.01
N TYR A 38 3.21 24.93 27.45
CA TYR A 38 3.47 26.15 28.23
C TYR A 38 2.27 26.56 29.09
N PHE A 39 1.05 26.20 28.68
CA PHE A 39 -0.17 26.60 29.39
C PHE A 39 -0.52 25.70 30.55
N ALA A 40 -0.17 24.40 30.47
CA ALA A 40 -0.55 23.44 31.49
C ALA A 40 0.61 22.93 32.35
N LYS A 41 1.83 23.42 32.11
CA LYS A 41 3.07 22.95 32.76
C LYS A 41 3.24 21.43 32.70
N THR A 42 2.68 20.78 31.67
CA THR A 42 2.69 19.34 31.48
C THR A 42 3.34 19.01 30.13
N THR A 43 3.91 17.84 30.04
CA THR A 43 4.44 17.35 28.79
C THR A 43 3.34 16.72 27.96
N PHE A 44 3.19 17.15 26.72
CA PHE A 44 2.21 16.67 25.77
C PHE A 44 2.90 15.66 24.85
N ILE A 45 2.32 14.48 24.74
CA ILE A 45 2.81 13.44 23.82
C ILE A 45 1.79 13.24 22.72
N TYR A 46 2.24 13.43 21.48
CA TYR A 46 1.45 13.22 20.29
C TYR A 46 2.00 12.00 19.55
N VAL A 47 1.17 11.00 19.34
CA VAL A 47 1.54 9.79 18.62
C VAL A 47 0.61 9.62 17.43
N SER A 48 1.19 9.44 16.25
CA SER A 48 0.44 9.29 15.02
C SER A 48 0.91 8.05 14.26
N PHE A 49 0.01 7.46 13.50
CA PHE A 49 0.25 6.25 12.73
C PHE A 49 -0.25 6.45 11.30
N GLY A 50 0.46 5.87 10.36
CA GLY A 50 0.08 5.87 8.96
C GLY A 50 1.23 6.25 8.05
N TYR A 51 1.12 5.91 6.78
CA TYR A 51 2.08 6.27 5.75
C TYR A 51 1.37 6.24 4.39
N PRO A 52 1.57 7.23 3.51
CA PRO A 52 2.51 8.36 3.64
C PRO A 52 2.03 9.47 4.58
N THR A 53 0.77 9.49 4.96
CA THR A 53 0.24 10.48 5.91
C THR A 53 -0.29 9.80 7.17
N ASP A 54 -0.36 10.55 8.26
CA ASP A 54 -0.89 10.06 9.52
C ASP A 54 -2.41 10.20 9.52
N TRP A 55 -3.13 9.07 9.65
CA TRP A 55 -4.59 9.09 9.61
C TRP A 55 -5.26 8.69 10.93
N ILE A 56 -4.50 8.14 11.86
CA ILE A 56 -4.99 7.78 13.19
C ILE A 56 -3.91 8.09 14.22
N GLY A 57 -4.31 8.45 15.42
CA GLY A 57 -3.36 8.72 16.48
C GLY A 57 -4.02 9.02 17.79
N TYR A 58 -3.21 9.38 18.76
CA TYR A 58 -3.71 9.82 20.06
C TYR A 58 -2.81 10.90 20.64
N GLU A 59 -3.40 11.67 21.53
CA GLU A 59 -2.73 12.69 22.32
C GLU A 59 -2.77 12.27 23.78
N GLU A 60 -1.66 12.36 24.48
CA GLU A 60 -1.56 12.01 25.89
C GLU A 60 -0.94 13.15 26.68
N TYR A 61 -1.60 13.55 27.75
CA TYR A 61 -1.10 14.54 28.69
C TYR A 61 -0.55 13.83 29.93
N PHE A 62 0.69 14.09 30.28
CA PHE A 62 1.36 13.41 31.38
C PHE A 62 0.64 13.57 32.73
N ALA A 63 -0.06 14.68 32.94
CA ALA A 63 -0.72 14.98 34.21
C ALA A 63 -2.10 14.37 34.37
N LYS A 64 -2.73 13.88 33.30
CA LYS A 64 -4.15 13.45 33.34
C LYS A 64 -4.41 12.01 32.98
N GLU A 65 -3.43 11.21 32.65
CA GLU A 65 -3.59 9.80 32.21
C GLU A 65 -4.65 9.60 31.12
N ASP A 66 -5.26 10.66 30.61
CA ASP A 66 -6.30 10.60 29.59
C ASP A 66 -5.69 10.68 28.19
N ARG A 67 -6.09 9.74 27.34
CA ARG A 67 -5.72 9.76 25.92
C ARG A 67 -6.88 10.24 25.10
N THR A 68 -6.62 11.20 24.21
CA THR A 68 -7.59 11.64 23.21
C THR A 68 -7.23 11.04 21.88
N TYR A 69 -8.08 10.17 21.35
CA TYR A 69 -7.85 9.56 20.04
C TYR A 69 -8.42 10.46 18.95
N TRP A 70 -7.74 10.49 17.83
CA TRP A 70 -8.19 11.24 16.67
C TRP A 70 -8.09 10.39 15.42
N PHE A 71 -8.92 10.71 14.43
CA PHE A 71 -8.96 10.06 13.15
C PHE A 71 -9.15 11.10 12.05
N SER A 72 -8.31 11.04 11.02
CA SER A 72 -8.42 11.92 9.87
C SER A 72 -8.93 11.14 8.66
N LEU A 73 -10.16 11.39 8.28
CA LEU A 73 -10.76 10.74 7.12
C LEU A 73 -10.03 11.13 5.83
N GLU A 74 -9.64 12.38 5.68
CA GLU A 74 -8.88 12.84 4.51
C GLU A 74 -7.56 12.10 4.37
N ALA A 75 -6.79 12.02 5.44
CA ALA A 75 -5.53 11.30 5.44
C ALA A 75 -5.73 9.81 5.18
N PHE A 76 -6.76 9.21 5.75
CA PHE A 76 -7.10 7.81 5.51
C PHE A 76 -7.41 7.55 4.04
N VAL A 77 -8.24 8.38 3.42
CA VAL A 77 -8.58 8.26 1.99
C VAL A 77 -7.34 8.45 1.12
N TYR A 78 -6.50 9.41 1.46
CA TYR A 78 -5.25 9.66 0.75
C TYR A 78 -4.32 8.44 0.80
N ASP A 79 -4.12 7.88 1.99
CA ASP A 79 -3.27 6.71 2.18
C ASP A 79 -3.86 5.48 1.47
N ALA A 80 -5.18 5.29 1.56
CA ALA A 80 -5.85 4.22 0.86
C ALA A 80 -5.64 4.34 -0.66
N ALA A 81 -5.83 5.52 -1.21
CA ALA A 81 -5.59 5.77 -2.63
C ALA A 81 -4.14 5.45 -3.01
N PHE A 82 -3.18 5.88 -2.20
CA PHE A 82 -1.76 5.61 -2.41
C PHE A 82 -1.49 4.10 -2.46
N TRP A 83 -1.94 3.35 -1.45
CA TRP A 83 -1.64 1.92 -1.35
C TRP A 83 -2.38 1.10 -2.41
N PHE A 84 -3.63 1.45 -2.72
CA PHE A 84 -4.38 0.76 -3.77
C PHE A 84 -3.82 1.06 -5.16
N ASP A 85 -3.47 2.31 -5.45
CA ASP A 85 -2.86 2.67 -6.73
C ASP A 85 -1.51 1.97 -6.92
N LEU A 86 -0.67 1.96 -5.89
CA LEU A 86 0.61 1.26 -5.91
C LEU A 86 0.41 -0.24 -6.16
N SER A 87 -0.58 -0.85 -5.50
CA SER A 87 -0.90 -2.27 -5.64
C SER A 87 -1.37 -2.58 -7.05
N PHE A 88 -2.24 -1.76 -7.62
CA PHE A 88 -2.68 -1.90 -9.01
C PHE A 88 -1.49 -1.82 -9.97
N PHE A 89 -0.64 -0.84 -9.77
CA PHE A 89 0.55 -0.66 -10.62
C PHE A 89 1.47 -1.88 -10.56
N VAL A 90 1.71 -2.42 -9.37
CA VAL A 90 2.56 -3.61 -9.17
C VAL A 90 1.94 -4.83 -9.85
N VAL A 91 0.65 -5.07 -9.67
CA VAL A 91 -0.03 -6.24 -10.24
C VAL A 91 -0.04 -6.19 -11.77
N TRP A 92 -0.42 -5.05 -12.35
CA TRP A 92 -0.42 -4.91 -13.81
C TRP A 92 0.99 -4.92 -14.38
N GLY A 93 1.95 -4.32 -13.68
CA GLY A 93 3.36 -4.41 -14.08
C GLY A 93 3.88 -5.83 -14.09
N ALA A 94 3.55 -6.62 -13.07
CA ALA A 94 3.93 -8.04 -12.99
C ALA A 94 3.32 -8.85 -14.14
N TRP A 95 2.03 -8.65 -14.43
CA TRP A 95 1.38 -9.31 -15.56
C TRP A 95 2.02 -8.92 -16.90
N GLY A 96 2.35 -7.64 -17.07
CA GLY A 96 3.04 -7.18 -18.26
C GLY A 96 4.39 -7.84 -18.46
N VAL A 97 5.17 -7.96 -17.39
CA VAL A 97 6.48 -8.65 -17.41
C VAL A 97 6.30 -10.13 -17.78
N ILE A 98 5.32 -10.80 -17.19
CA ILE A 98 5.04 -12.21 -17.49
C ILE A 98 4.67 -12.38 -18.97
N ASP A 99 3.83 -11.50 -19.51
CA ASP A 99 3.42 -11.54 -20.91
C ASP A 99 4.59 -11.35 -21.86
N VAL A 100 5.49 -10.41 -21.56
CA VAL A 100 6.70 -10.18 -22.35
C VAL A 100 7.62 -11.41 -22.30
N ALA A 101 7.81 -11.99 -21.13
CA ALA A 101 8.63 -13.19 -20.97
C ALA A 101 8.08 -14.36 -21.78
N LYS A 102 6.76 -14.59 -21.73
CA LYS A 102 6.10 -15.64 -22.53
C LYS A 102 6.27 -15.39 -24.03
N SER A 103 6.11 -14.15 -24.46
CA SER A 103 6.31 -13.77 -25.87
C SER A 103 7.73 -14.05 -26.35
N LEU A 104 8.73 -13.73 -25.52
CA LEU A 104 10.13 -14.02 -25.84
C LEU A 104 10.41 -15.51 -25.91
N GLN A 105 9.82 -16.30 -25.01
CA GLN A 105 9.97 -17.76 -25.05
C GLN A 105 9.38 -18.36 -26.34
N LYS A 106 8.22 -17.88 -26.77
CA LYS A 106 7.60 -18.30 -28.03
C LYS A 106 8.47 -17.96 -29.23
N ARG A 107 9.09 -16.78 -29.24
CA ARG A 107 9.98 -16.37 -30.31
C ARG A 107 11.24 -17.27 -30.37
N ARG A 108 11.81 -17.60 -29.20
CA ARG A 108 12.97 -18.50 -29.14
C ARG A 108 12.61 -19.90 -29.62
N ALA A 109 11.49 -20.43 -29.21
CA ALA A 109 11.01 -21.75 -29.65
C ALA A 109 10.78 -21.77 -31.16
N SER A 110 10.17 -20.72 -31.72
CA SER A 110 9.96 -20.59 -33.16
C SER A 110 11.27 -20.54 -33.93
N LYS A 111 12.26 -19.79 -33.44
CA LYS A 111 13.61 -19.74 -34.07
C LYS A 111 14.31 -21.09 -34.04
N ASN A 112 14.23 -21.81 -32.92
CA ASN A 112 14.85 -23.12 -32.80
C ASN A 112 14.21 -24.13 -33.73
N LEU A 113 12.87 -24.12 -33.86
CA LEU A 113 12.14 -24.98 -34.80
C LEU A 113 12.50 -24.66 -36.24
N SER A 114 12.60 -23.39 -36.60
CA SER A 114 13.04 -22.95 -37.93
C SER A 114 14.45 -23.40 -38.23
N PHE A 115 15.34 -23.39 -37.27
CA PHE A 115 16.72 -23.85 -37.41
C PHE A 115 16.82 -25.37 -37.60
N ILE A 116 15.96 -26.13 -36.93
CA ILE A 116 15.95 -27.59 -37.03
C ILE A 116 15.39 -28.06 -38.37
N ASN A 117 14.47 -27.33 -38.99
CA ASN A 117 13.85 -27.65 -40.26
C ASN A 117 14.66 -27.30 -41.51
N ILE A 118 15.83 -26.76 -41.35
CA ILE A 118 16.76 -26.50 -42.44
C ILE A 118 17.64 -27.73 -42.62
#